data_6a6f9cf5ac18a682ef521b66d85d9539
#
_entry.id   6a6f9cf5ac18a682ef521b66d85d9539
#
_cell.length_a   1.000
_cell.length_b   1.000
_cell.length_c   1.000
_cell.angle_alpha   90.00
_cell.angle_beta   90.00
_cell.angle_gamma   90.00
#
_symmetry.space_group_name_H-M   'P 1'
#
loop_
_entity.id
_entity.type
_entity.pdbx_description
1 polymer ?
#
loop_
_entity_poly.entity_id
_entity_poly.type
_entity_poly.pdbx_seq_one_letter_code
_entity_poly.pdbx_strand_id
1 'polypeptide(L)'
;MAEPAESMLDHPLVPGPTSAVEKGPWHYGADYISVYFRGDPSHLSGLVPHSFHVGDGACVAYVCEIISVADSALDLVSTHPERTVYREAAVGVKCRFGEREGIFYPMMWVTTEWSLLRGILNGYQKRLADNISLTKLHPLNPGLKPLSSGIMFGGFCIKGAEKMLSLSVSVKKPGSQSDLPSFGATFGLRRFPRTEKSQAELEEPVEILKSNSIVSDVWLGEGSLETVLDVGEIEPSSGAIYKAGFTISGSRVLRP
;
A
#
# COMPACT_ATOMS: atom_id res chain seq x y z
N MET A 1 13.88 -37.16 -22.76
CA MET A 1 13.66 -37.35 -21.32
C MET A 1 12.55 -36.35 -20.95
N ALA A 2 11.40 -36.84 -20.50
CA ALA A 2 10.35 -35.94 -20.02
C ALA A 2 10.86 -35.23 -18.76
N GLU A 3 10.67 -33.93 -18.69
CA GLU A 3 10.91 -33.19 -17.45
C GLU A 3 10.11 -33.85 -16.32
N PRO A 4 10.67 -34.01 -15.12
CA PRO A 4 9.92 -34.53 -14.00
C PRO A 4 8.70 -33.63 -13.79
N ALA A 5 7.52 -34.23 -13.71
CA ALA A 5 6.31 -33.50 -13.38
C ALA A 5 6.60 -32.67 -12.12
N GLU A 6 6.44 -31.35 -12.21
CA GLU A 6 6.54 -30.46 -11.05
C GLU A 6 5.67 -31.06 -9.95
N SER A 7 6.26 -31.22 -8.79
CA SER A 7 5.58 -31.74 -7.61
C SER A 7 4.32 -30.88 -7.39
N MET A 8 3.15 -31.48 -7.54
CA MET A 8 1.85 -30.85 -7.25
C MET A 8 1.62 -30.72 -5.72
N LEU A 9 2.66 -30.40 -4.97
CA LEU A 9 2.52 -30.04 -3.55
C LEU A 9 1.91 -28.63 -3.50
N ASP A 10 0.62 -28.58 -3.24
CA ASP A 10 -0.09 -27.36 -2.96
C ASP A 10 0.46 -26.69 -1.71
N HIS A 11 1.04 -25.54 -1.89
CA HIS A 11 1.50 -24.69 -0.81
C HIS A 11 0.83 -23.31 -0.95
N PRO A 12 0.19 -22.78 0.08
CA PRO A 12 -0.58 -21.53 -0.02
C PRO A 12 0.26 -20.32 -0.43
N LEU A 13 1.57 -20.36 -0.22
CA LEU A 13 2.49 -19.27 -0.55
C LEU A 13 3.28 -19.51 -1.85
N VAL A 14 3.19 -20.70 -2.44
CA VAL A 14 3.85 -21.01 -3.71
C VAL A 14 2.80 -20.97 -4.83
N PRO A 15 2.97 -20.15 -5.88
CA PRO A 15 2.02 -20.09 -6.96
C PRO A 15 1.78 -21.45 -7.61
N GLY A 16 0.53 -21.89 -7.62
CA GLY A 16 0.07 -23.17 -8.15
C GLY A 16 -1.46 -23.19 -8.26
N PRO A 17 -2.06 -24.31 -8.66
CA PRO A 17 -3.51 -24.40 -8.93
C PRO A 17 -4.41 -24.05 -7.74
N THR A 18 -3.96 -24.32 -6.51
CA THR A 18 -4.72 -24.01 -5.28
C THR A 18 -4.01 -22.96 -4.40
N SER A 19 -3.00 -22.29 -4.93
CA SER A 19 -2.30 -21.22 -4.24
C SER A 19 -3.24 -20.07 -3.89
N ALA A 20 -3.07 -19.49 -2.69
CA ALA A 20 -3.73 -18.27 -2.30
C ALA A 20 -3.22 -17.03 -3.06
N VAL A 21 -2.09 -17.17 -3.79
CA VAL A 21 -1.44 -16.08 -4.51
C VAL A 21 -1.12 -16.52 -5.93
N GLU A 22 -1.68 -15.81 -6.90
CA GLU A 22 -1.41 -16.02 -8.32
C GLU A 22 0.04 -15.63 -8.65
N LYS A 23 0.62 -16.28 -9.67
CA LYS A 23 1.95 -15.91 -10.19
C LYS A 23 1.89 -14.54 -10.88
N GLY A 24 2.74 -13.61 -10.45
CA GLY A 24 2.88 -12.28 -11.07
C GLY A 24 3.46 -12.32 -12.50
N PRO A 25 3.56 -11.17 -13.17
CA PRO A 25 3.34 -9.82 -12.62
C PRO A 25 1.86 -9.55 -12.26
N TRP A 26 1.68 -8.60 -11.33
CA TRP A 26 0.34 -8.18 -10.88
C TRP A 26 0.08 -6.74 -11.30
N HIS A 27 -1.11 -6.48 -11.88
CA HIS A 27 -1.57 -5.17 -12.32
C HIS A 27 -2.56 -4.60 -11.32
N TYR A 28 -2.46 -3.32 -11.06
CA TYR A 28 -3.25 -2.61 -10.06
C TYR A 28 -3.90 -1.38 -10.68
N GLY A 29 -5.16 -1.17 -10.37
CA GLY A 29 -5.89 0.08 -10.55
C GLY A 29 -6.51 0.47 -9.21
N ALA A 30 -6.31 1.70 -8.76
CA ALA A 30 -6.74 2.11 -7.42
C ALA A 30 -7.29 3.53 -7.38
N ASP A 31 -8.31 3.74 -6.53
CA ASP A 31 -8.83 5.03 -6.14
C ASP A 31 -8.27 5.41 -4.78
N TYR A 32 -7.46 6.46 -4.71
CA TYR A 32 -6.75 6.91 -3.51
C TYR A 32 -7.39 8.14 -2.87
N ILE A 33 -7.41 8.15 -1.53
CA ILE A 33 -7.51 9.35 -0.68
C ILE A 33 -6.22 9.39 0.11
N SER A 34 -5.37 10.40 -0.10
CA SER A 34 -4.04 10.49 0.49
C SER A 34 -3.84 11.79 1.23
N VAL A 35 -3.14 11.73 2.36
CA VAL A 35 -2.69 12.87 3.15
C VAL A 35 -1.18 12.82 3.26
N TYR A 36 -0.52 13.91 2.89
CA TYR A 36 0.93 14.10 2.95
C TYR A 36 1.26 14.98 4.14
N PHE A 37 2.17 14.53 4.99
CA PHE A 37 2.50 15.21 6.25
C PHE A 37 3.97 15.06 6.61
N ARG A 38 4.42 15.78 7.62
CA ARG A 38 5.71 15.56 8.26
C ARG A 38 5.49 15.08 9.68
N GLY A 39 6.20 14.03 10.05
CA GLY A 39 6.31 13.54 11.42
C GLY A 39 7.71 13.80 11.99
N ASP A 40 7.88 13.55 13.27
CA ASP A 40 9.16 13.70 13.95
C ASP A 40 10.13 12.58 13.51
N PRO A 41 11.30 12.91 12.90
CA PRO A 41 12.28 11.91 12.48
C PRO A 41 12.76 10.97 13.60
N SER A 42 12.79 11.42 14.86
CA SER A 42 13.19 10.58 15.99
C SER A 42 12.17 9.47 16.29
N HIS A 43 10.87 9.78 16.23
CA HIS A 43 9.78 8.81 16.35
C HIS A 43 9.73 7.89 15.12
N LEU A 44 9.80 8.47 13.92
CA LEU A 44 9.76 7.73 12.66
C LEU A 44 10.90 6.73 12.52
N SER A 45 12.08 7.01 13.07
CA SER A 45 13.22 6.09 13.05
C SER A 45 12.95 4.78 13.81
N GLY A 46 12.05 4.81 14.79
CA GLY A 46 11.57 3.61 15.49
C GLY A 46 10.60 2.75 14.68
N LEU A 47 10.03 3.30 13.60
CA LEU A 47 9.05 2.63 12.76
C LEU A 47 9.66 1.93 11.53
N VAL A 48 10.88 2.27 11.17
CA VAL A 48 11.56 1.69 9.99
C VAL A 48 12.65 0.71 10.42
N PRO A 49 12.94 -0.34 9.63
CA PRO A 49 14.08 -1.22 9.89
C PRO A 49 15.41 -0.47 9.93
N HIS A 50 16.36 -0.95 10.73
CA HIS A 50 17.68 -0.30 10.90
C HIS A 50 18.49 -0.15 9.60
N SER A 51 18.17 -0.93 8.57
CA SER A 51 18.78 -0.81 7.24
C SER A 51 18.34 0.43 6.46
N PHE A 52 17.26 1.10 6.90
CA PHE A 52 16.75 2.31 6.27
C PHE A 52 16.98 3.52 7.17
N HIS A 53 17.29 4.66 6.57
CA HIS A 53 17.53 5.91 7.29
C HIS A 53 16.41 6.92 6.99
N VAL A 54 15.71 7.36 8.02
CA VAL A 54 14.70 8.43 7.91
C VAL A 54 15.43 9.74 7.62
N GLY A 55 14.89 10.54 6.70
CA GLY A 55 15.41 11.86 6.35
C GLY A 55 14.65 12.98 7.06
N ASP A 56 13.96 13.78 6.27
CA ASP A 56 13.26 15.01 6.66
C ASP A 56 11.87 14.80 7.31
N GLY A 57 11.51 13.58 7.63
CA GLY A 57 10.22 13.25 8.25
C GLY A 57 9.04 13.23 7.28
N ALA A 58 9.26 13.33 5.97
CA ALA A 58 8.18 13.29 4.99
C ALA A 58 7.45 11.93 5.00
N CYS A 59 6.11 11.99 5.06
CA CYS A 59 5.23 10.84 5.18
C CYS A 59 4.02 10.96 4.25
N VAL A 60 3.39 9.83 3.99
CA VAL A 60 2.06 9.74 3.38
C VAL A 60 1.20 8.75 4.14
N ALA A 61 -0.05 9.14 4.39
CA ALA A 61 -1.09 8.20 4.80
C ALA A 61 -2.12 8.09 3.68
N TYR A 62 -2.66 6.90 3.45
CA TYR A 62 -3.72 6.74 2.46
C TYR A 62 -4.74 5.68 2.86
N VAL A 63 -5.93 5.83 2.30
CA VAL A 63 -6.96 4.80 2.21
C VAL A 63 -7.36 4.68 0.75
N CYS A 64 -7.42 3.46 0.23
CA CYS A 64 -7.76 3.23 -1.18
C CYS A 64 -8.60 1.95 -1.38
N GLU A 65 -9.28 1.91 -2.52
CA GLU A 65 -9.89 0.69 -3.06
C GLU A 65 -9.12 0.30 -4.32
N ILE A 66 -8.80 -0.97 -4.41
CA ILE A 66 -7.88 -1.50 -5.41
C ILE A 66 -8.56 -2.64 -6.17
N ILE A 67 -8.42 -2.62 -7.49
CA ILE A 67 -8.63 -3.78 -8.36
C ILE A 67 -7.24 -4.29 -8.75
N SER A 68 -7.00 -5.59 -8.56
CA SER A 68 -5.70 -6.19 -8.87
C SER A 68 -5.87 -7.56 -9.53
N VAL A 69 -5.17 -7.77 -10.62
CA VAL A 69 -5.13 -9.05 -11.36
C VAL A 69 -3.69 -9.45 -11.69
N ALA A 70 -3.46 -10.75 -11.80
CA ALA A 70 -2.19 -11.28 -12.30
C ALA A 70 -2.30 -11.63 -13.79
N ASP A 71 -1.20 -11.54 -14.54
CA ASP A 71 -1.15 -12.01 -15.94
C ASP A 71 -1.59 -13.47 -16.08
N SER A 72 -1.28 -14.29 -15.09
CA SER A 72 -1.64 -15.70 -15.07
C SER A 72 -3.11 -15.99 -14.79
N ALA A 73 -3.92 -14.97 -14.46
CA ALA A 73 -5.30 -15.13 -14.00
C ALA A 73 -6.18 -13.89 -14.30
N LEU A 74 -6.12 -13.40 -15.54
CA LEU A 74 -6.89 -12.22 -15.98
C LEU A 74 -8.41 -12.45 -15.97
N ASP A 75 -8.85 -13.69 -16.13
CA ASP A 75 -10.25 -14.10 -16.12
C ASP A 75 -10.90 -13.96 -14.74
N LEU A 76 -10.13 -13.88 -13.64
CA LEU A 76 -10.68 -13.69 -12.30
C LEU A 76 -11.53 -12.42 -12.19
N VAL A 77 -11.28 -11.38 -12.99
CA VAL A 77 -12.11 -10.16 -12.99
C VAL A 77 -13.58 -10.47 -13.23
N SER A 78 -13.88 -11.46 -14.08
CA SER A 78 -15.24 -11.83 -14.44
C SER A 78 -15.73 -13.11 -13.76
N THR A 79 -14.84 -14.03 -13.41
CA THR A 79 -15.20 -15.33 -12.84
C THR A 79 -15.22 -15.33 -11.31
N HIS A 80 -14.29 -14.59 -10.69
CA HIS A 80 -14.12 -14.51 -9.23
C HIS A 80 -13.74 -13.09 -8.80
N PRO A 81 -14.64 -12.09 -8.96
CA PRO A 81 -14.32 -10.69 -8.67
C PRO A 81 -13.92 -10.45 -7.21
N GLU A 82 -14.35 -11.27 -6.27
CA GLU A 82 -13.94 -11.22 -4.86
C GLU A 82 -12.44 -11.47 -4.65
N ARG A 83 -11.76 -12.07 -5.63
CA ARG A 83 -10.31 -12.28 -5.65
C ARG A 83 -9.54 -11.15 -6.33
N THR A 84 -10.22 -10.13 -6.78
CA THR A 84 -9.61 -9.01 -7.52
C THR A 84 -9.78 -7.68 -6.83
N VAL A 85 -10.78 -7.51 -5.97
CA VAL A 85 -11.10 -6.24 -5.30
C VAL A 85 -10.75 -6.33 -3.81
N TYR A 86 -10.03 -5.33 -3.31
CA TYR A 86 -9.77 -5.17 -1.88
C TYR A 86 -9.57 -3.71 -1.52
N ARG A 87 -9.62 -3.41 -0.22
CA ARG A 87 -9.28 -2.09 0.30
C ARG A 87 -8.00 -2.16 1.10
N GLU A 88 -7.28 -1.04 1.08
CA GLU A 88 -6.01 -0.91 1.75
C GLU A 88 -5.90 0.44 2.45
N ALA A 89 -5.27 0.44 3.62
CA ALA A 89 -4.93 1.64 4.36
C ALA A 89 -3.48 1.52 4.84
N ALA A 90 -2.69 2.57 4.67
CA ALA A 90 -1.29 2.53 5.06
C ALA A 90 -0.74 3.89 5.48
N VAL A 91 0.35 3.84 6.23
CA VAL A 91 1.23 4.98 6.51
C VAL A 91 2.62 4.64 5.99
N GLY A 92 3.16 5.50 5.14
CA GLY A 92 4.48 5.38 4.55
C GLY A 92 5.41 6.47 5.06
N VAL A 93 6.67 6.11 5.31
CA VAL A 93 7.74 6.99 5.79
C VAL A 93 8.80 7.09 4.70
N LYS A 94 9.13 8.31 4.27
CA LYS A 94 10.24 8.55 3.35
C LYS A 94 11.56 8.19 4.05
N CYS A 95 12.36 7.37 3.39
CA CYS A 95 13.64 6.92 3.91
C CYS A 95 14.61 6.65 2.76
N ARG A 96 15.84 6.28 3.09
CA ARG A 96 16.85 5.89 2.11
C ARG A 96 17.54 4.58 2.51
N PHE A 97 17.99 3.86 1.51
CA PHE A 97 18.90 2.73 1.62
C PHE A 97 20.18 3.07 0.85
N GLY A 98 21.28 3.32 1.56
CA GLY A 98 22.46 3.95 0.96
C GLY A 98 22.08 5.31 0.35
N GLU A 99 22.44 5.51 -0.91
CA GLU A 99 22.13 6.73 -1.66
C GLU A 99 20.72 6.73 -2.33
N ARG A 100 19.99 5.64 -2.23
CA ARG A 100 18.67 5.51 -2.88
C ARG A 100 17.57 6.02 -1.98
N GLU A 101 16.81 7.00 -2.46
CA GLU A 101 15.60 7.46 -1.79
C GLU A 101 14.40 6.56 -2.12
N GLY A 102 13.53 6.39 -1.13
CA GLY A 102 12.32 5.59 -1.28
C GLY A 102 11.35 5.80 -0.12
N ILE A 103 10.31 4.99 -0.12
CA ILE A 103 9.29 4.95 0.92
C ILE A 103 9.19 3.54 1.48
N PHE A 104 9.17 3.43 2.80
CA PHE A 104 8.87 2.20 3.54
C PHE A 104 7.52 2.35 4.23
N TYR A 105 6.71 1.30 4.22
CA TYR A 105 5.40 1.27 4.87
C TYR A 105 5.50 0.41 6.14
N PRO A 106 5.69 1.00 7.33
CA PRO A 106 5.82 0.27 8.58
C PRO A 106 4.58 -0.55 8.92
N MET A 107 3.42 -0.11 8.43
CA MET A 107 2.18 -0.84 8.60
C MET A 107 1.22 -0.57 7.44
N MET A 108 0.63 -1.65 6.92
CA MET A 108 -0.42 -1.63 5.93
C MET A 108 -1.54 -2.56 6.39
N TRP A 109 -2.78 -2.11 6.25
CA TRP A 109 -3.98 -2.91 6.53
C TRP A 109 -4.70 -3.21 5.24
N VAL A 110 -5.18 -4.44 5.09
CA VAL A 110 -5.92 -4.91 3.92
C VAL A 110 -7.17 -5.67 4.34
N THR A 111 -8.15 -5.75 3.45
CA THR A 111 -9.42 -6.44 3.74
C THR A 111 -9.46 -7.90 3.31
N THR A 112 -8.43 -8.41 2.60
CA THR A 112 -8.42 -9.77 2.06
C THR A 112 -7.12 -10.50 2.38
N GLU A 113 -7.22 -11.80 2.64
CA GLU A 113 -6.09 -12.66 2.97
C GLU A 113 -5.11 -12.84 1.80
N TRP A 114 -5.61 -12.98 0.57
CA TRP A 114 -4.76 -13.12 -0.61
C TRP A 114 -3.91 -11.85 -0.86
N SER A 115 -4.46 -10.66 -0.60
CA SER A 115 -3.70 -9.41 -0.68
C SER A 115 -2.65 -9.31 0.45
N LEU A 116 -2.99 -9.79 1.67
CA LEU A 116 -2.05 -9.92 2.77
C LEU A 116 -0.86 -10.79 2.39
N LEU A 117 -1.12 -12.02 1.94
CA LEU A 117 -0.08 -13.00 1.60
C LEU A 117 0.81 -12.50 0.46
N ARG A 118 0.19 -11.99 -0.62
CA ARG A 118 0.93 -11.39 -1.75
C ARG A 118 1.85 -10.26 -1.29
N GLY A 119 1.34 -9.42 -0.37
CA GLY A 119 2.12 -8.32 0.18
C GLY A 119 3.33 -8.80 0.98
N ILE A 120 3.15 -9.74 1.89
CA ILE A 120 4.23 -10.29 2.72
C ILE A 120 5.33 -10.93 1.83
N LEU A 121 4.94 -11.69 0.80
CA LEU A 121 5.89 -12.29 -0.14
C LEU A 121 6.75 -11.24 -0.86
N ASN A 122 6.19 -10.07 -1.16
CA ASN A 122 6.90 -8.96 -1.79
C ASN A 122 7.68 -8.08 -0.77
N GLY A 123 7.45 -8.24 0.53
CA GLY A 123 8.14 -7.48 1.59
C GLY A 123 7.33 -6.35 2.21
N TYR A 124 6.03 -6.22 1.91
CA TYR A 124 5.15 -5.28 2.59
C TYR A 124 4.75 -5.77 3.98
N GLN A 125 4.65 -4.85 4.95
CA GLN A 125 4.27 -5.14 6.33
C GLN A 125 2.74 -5.21 6.50
N LYS A 126 2.07 -6.05 5.72
CA LYS A 126 0.60 -6.11 5.70
C LYS A 126 0.00 -6.83 6.91
N ARG A 127 -1.20 -6.37 7.31
CA ARG A 127 -2.06 -6.97 8.33
C ARG A 127 -3.51 -6.95 7.86
N LEU A 128 -4.33 -7.86 8.38
CA LEU A 128 -5.77 -7.84 8.12
C LEU A 128 -6.46 -6.78 8.98
N ALA A 129 -7.25 -5.93 8.33
CA ALA A 129 -8.22 -5.05 8.98
C ALA A 129 -9.56 -5.78 9.11
N ASP A 130 -10.38 -5.34 10.07
CA ASP A 130 -11.77 -5.79 10.17
C ASP A 130 -12.69 -4.94 9.29
N ASN A 131 -12.34 -3.66 9.11
CA ASN A 131 -13.04 -2.77 8.17
C ASN A 131 -12.10 -1.69 7.64
N ILE A 132 -12.18 -1.44 6.34
CA ILE A 132 -11.61 -0.25 5.68
C ILE A 132 -12.74 0.36 4.85
N SER A 133 -13.04 1.62 5.08
CA SER A 133 -14.08 2.36 4.35
C SER A 133 -13.55 3.68 3.84
N LEU A 134 -14.06 4.11 2.68
CA LEU A 134 -13.69 5.39 2.08
C LEU A 134 -14.88 5.99 1.33
N THR A 135 -14.87 7.31 1.20
CA THR A 135 -15.88 8.06 0.43
C THR A 135 -15.86 7.64 -1.03
N LYS A 136 -17.03 7.33 -1.57
CA LYS A 136 -17.28 7.09 -2.99
C LYS A 136 -18.34 8.06 -3.48
N LEU A 137 -18.11 8.70 -4.62
CA LEU A 137 -19.10 9.48 -5.32
C LEU A 137 -19.66 8.67 -6.49
N HIS A 138 -20.98 8.73 -6.67
CA HIS A 138 -21.63 8.14 -7.84
C HIS A 138 -22.29 9.27 -8.65
N PRO A 139 -21.92 9.47 -9.93
CA PRO A 139 -22.34 10.65 -10.69
C PRO A 139 -23.87 10.72 -10.92
N LEU A 140 -24.57 9.58 -10.86
CA LEU A 140 -26.00 9.50 -11.04
C LEU A 140 -26.78 9.45 -9.72
N ASN A 141 -26.11 9.62 -8.57
CA ASN A 141 -26.83 9.69 -7.28
C ASN A 141 -27.32 11.13 -7.08
N PRO A 142 -28.66 11.38 -7.10
CA PRO A 142 -29.21 12.73 -7.02
C PRO A 142 -28.98 13.42 -5.67
N GLY A 143 -28.66 12.65 -4.63
CA GLY A 143 -28.30 13.18 -3.29
C GLY A 143 -26.84 13.61 -3.14
N LEU A 144 -25.99 13.32 -4.13
CA LEU A 144 -24.57 13.66 -4.09
C LEU A 144 -24.26 14.81 -5.06
N LYS A 145 -23.45 15.77 -4.60
CA LYS A 145 -22.91 16.82 -5.48
C LYS A 145 -21.83 16.23 -6.39
N PRO A 146 -21.73 16.68 -7.64
CA PRO A 146 -20.58 16.38 -8.49
C PRO A 146 -19.27 16.82 -7.82
N LEU A 147 -18.16 16.13 -8.14
CA LEU A 147 -16.85 16.46 -7.63
C LEU A 147 -16.48 17.92 -7.95
N SER A 148 -16.25 18.70 -6.91
CA SER A 148 -15.96 20.14 -6.99
C SER A 148 -15.21 20.60 -5.74
N SER A 149 -14.70 21.83 -5.77
CA SER A 149 -14.06 22.44 -4.58
C SER A 149 -15.01 22.45 -3.38
N GLY A 150 -14.46 22.16 -2.20
CA GLY A 150 -15.18 22.10 -0.92
C GLY A 150 -15.82 20.74 -0.59
N ILE A 151 -15.79 19.78 -1.52
CA ILE A 151 -16.22 18.41 -1.20
C ILE A 151 -15.17 17.73 -0.33
N MET A 152 -15.65 17.02 0.69
CA MET A 152 -14.80 16.27 1.60
C MET A 152 -14.80 14.78 1.25
N PHE A 153 -13.63 14.20 1.16
CA PHE A 153 -13.39 12.77 1.08
C PHE A 153 -12.80 12.30 2.39
N GLY A 154 -13.26 11.17 2.89
CA GLY A 154 -12.74 10.56 4.10
C GLY A 154 -12.53 9.07 3.94
N GLY A 155 -11.66 8.52 4.78
CA GLY A 155 -11.42 7.10 4.87
C GLY A 155 -10.92 6.71 6.25
N PHE A 156 -11.17 5.47 6.64
CA PHE A 156 -10.70 4.94 7.91
C PHE A 156 -10.41 3.44 7.83
N CYS A 157 -9.60 2.98 8.78
CA CYS A 157 -9.26 1.58 9.01
C CYS A 157 -9.52 1.22 10.47
N ILE A 158 -10.20 0.09 10.71
CA ILE A 158 -10.51 -0.43 12.05
C ILE A 158 -9.93 -1.84 12.21
N LYS A 159 -9.36 -2.10 13.37
CA LYS A 159 -8.96 -3.43 13.84
C LYS A 159 -9.38 -3.64 15.29
N GLY A 160 -10.22 -4.65 15.53
CA GLY A 160 -10.85 -4.83 16.84
C GLY A 160 -11.73 -3.63 17.20
N ALA A 161 -11.51 -3.06 18.38
CA ALA A 161 -12.19 -1.86 18.84
C ALA A 161 -11.44 -0.56 18.48
N GLU A 162 -10.29 -0.64 17.81
CA GLU A 162 -9.41 0.50 17.59
C GLU A 162 -9.50 1.02 16.14
N LYS A 163 -9.49 2.36 16.02
CA LYS A 163 -9.34 3.04 14.76
C LYS A 163 -7.85 3.22 14.46
N MET A 164 -7.32 2.35 13.59
CA MET A 164 -5.89 2.33 13.26
C MET A 164 -5.44 3.53 12.44
N LEU A 165 -6.32 4.03 11.57
CA LEU A 165 -6.12 5.20 10.72
C LEU A 165 -7.47 5.84 10.42
N SER A 166 -7.52 7.16 10.47
CA SER A 166 -8.61 7.97 9.95
C SER A 166 -8.01 9.16 9.22
N LEU A 167 -8.51 9.47 8.05
CA LEU A 167 -8.03 10.62 7.28
C LEU A 167 -9.18 11.28 6.52
N SER A 168 -9.01 12.56 6.23
CA SER A 168 -9.91 13.30 5.35
C SER A 168 -9.16 14.29 4.46
N VAL A 169 -9.74 14.56 3.30
CA VAL A 169 -9.26 15.55 2.32
C VAL A 169 -10.41 16.46 1.91
N SER A 170 -10.28 17.76 2.20
CA SER A 170 -11.15 18.80 1.66
C SER A 170 -10.59 19.28 0.33
N VAL A 171 -11.16 18.84 -0.80
CA VAL A 171 -10.63 19.17 -2.12
C VAL A 171 -10.79 20.65 -2.44
N LYS A 172 -9.80 21.25 -3.08
CA LYS A 172 -9.77 22.68 -3.43
C LYS A 172 -9.72 22.93 -4.93
N LYS A 173 -8.88 22.17 -5.65
CA LYS A 173 -8.64 22.38 -7.07
C LYS A 173 -8.22 21.11 -7.80
N PRO A 174 -8.49 21.01 -9.11
CA PRO A 174 -7.85 19.99 -9.94
C PRO A 174 -6.33 20.12 -9.91
N GLY A 175 -5.66 19.01 -10.11
CA GLY A 175 -4.20 18.91 -10.20
C GLY A 175 -3.78 17.89 -11.24
N SER A 176 -2.48 17.57 -11.23
CA SER A 176 -1.85 16.60 -12.10
C SER A 176 -0.90 15.71 -11.30
N GLN A 177 -0.35 14.69 -11.93
CA GLN A 177 0.63 13.79 -11.29
C GLN A 177 1.86 14.55 -10.77
N SER A 178 2.30 15.60 -11.47
CA SER A 178 3.47 16.41 -11.07
C SER A 178 3.24 17.24 -9.80
N ASP A 179 1.99 17.44 -9.40
CA ASP A 179 1.64 18.17 -8.17
C ASP A 179 1.67 17.27 -6.92
N LEU A 180 1.79 15.95 -7.10
CA LEU A 180 1.88 15.00 -6.01
C LEU A 180 3.34 14.82 -5.55
N PRO A 181 3.60 14.74 -4.23
CA PRO A 181 4.94 14.45 -3.72
C PRO A 181 5.49 13.13 -4.27
N SER A 182 6.77 13.13 -4.67
CA SER A 182 7.48 11.93 -5.08
C SER A 182 8.30 11.37 -3.92
N PHE A 183 8.19 10.08 -3.70
CA PHE A 183 8.92 9.37 -2.63
C PHE A 183 10.02 8.45 -3.17
N GLY A 184 10.21 8.37 -4.49
CA GLY A 184 11.23 7.51 -5.11
C GLY A 184 10.83 6.03 -5.14
N ALA A 185 11.77 5.14 -4.81
CA ALA A 185 11.56 3.70 -4.80
C ALA A 185 10.56 3.26 -3.72
N THR A 186 9.96 2.09 -3.87
CA THR A 186 9.20 1.46 -2.78
C THR A 186 10.07 0.41 -2.12
N PHE A 187 10.34 0.59 -0.83
CA PHE A 187 11.11 -0.36 -0.02
C PHE A 187 10.20 -1.29 0.75
N GLY A 188 10.71 -2.47 1.04
CA GLY A 188 10.05 -3.48 1.85
C GLY A 188 11.06 -4.24 2.71
N LEU A 189 10.55 -5.10 3.58
CA LEU A 189 11.34 -6.00 4.39
C LEU A 189 10.69 -7.38 4.35
N ARG A 190 11.41 -8.37 3.86
CA ARG A 190 11.03 -9.77 4.06
C ARG A 190 11.60 -10.22 5.39
N ARG A 191 10.71 -10.55 6.31
CA ARG A 191 11.08 -11.04 7.63
C ARG A 191 10.24 -12.25 7.96
N PHE A 192 10.90 -13.39 8.02
CA PHE A 192 10.26 -14.65 8.39
C PHE A 192 10.88 -15.14 9.70
N PRO A 193 10.13 -15.02 10.83
CA PRO A 193 10.61 -15.53 12.10
C PRO A 193 10.78 -17.04 12.01
N ARG A 194 11.90 -17.53 12.51
CA ARG A 194 12.14 -18.97 12.62
C ARG A 194 11.59 -19.48 13.94
N THR A 195 10.96 -20.64 13.91
CA THR A 195 10.42 -21.30 15.12
C THR A 195 11.51 -22.01 15.94
N GLU A 196 12.67 -22.26 15.34
CA GLU A 196 13.79 -22.91 15.98
C GLU A 196 14.67 -21.90 16.74
N LYS A 197 14.86 -22.14 18.04
CA LYS A 197 15.59 -21.22 18.94
C LYS A 197 17.04 -20.95 18.56
N SER A 198 17.65 -21.77 17.71
CA SER A 198 19.08 -21.70 17.36
C SER A 198 19.40 -20.96 16.07
N GLN A 199 18.39 -20.50 15.33
CA GLN A 199 18.61 -19.88 14.02
C GLN A 199 18.22 -18.40 14.02
N ALA A 200 19.09 -17.56 13.45
CA ALA A 200 18.78 -16.15 13.23
C ALA A 200 17.56 -15.98 12.31
N GLU A 201 16.75 -14.97 12.60
CA GLU A 201 15.64 -14.58 11.72
C GLU A 201 16.20 -14.21 10.33
N LEU A 202 15.48 -14.63 9.29
CA LEU A 202 15.76 -14.13 7.95
C LEU A 202 15.19 -12.72 7.84
N GLU A 203 16.07 -11.74 7.63
CA GLU A 203 15.70 -10.35 7.40
C GLU A 203 16.36 -9.85 6.11
N GLU A 204 15.55 -9.54 5.10
CA GLU A 204 16.02 -9.06 3.80
C GLU A 204 15.33 -7.75 3.43
N PRO A 205 16.05 -6.61 3.45
CA PRO A 205 15.54 -5.39 2.85
C PRO A 205 15.41 -5.58 1.33
N VAL A 206 14.28 -5.16 0.79
CA VAL A 206 13.95 -5.33 -0.63
C VAL A 206 13.45 -4.04 -1.25
N GLU A 207 13.59 -3.93 -2.56
CA GLU A 207 12.89 -2.96 -3.39
C GLU A 207 11.77 -3.65 -4.15
N ILE A 208 10.57 -3.09 -4.05
CA ILE A 208 9.41 -3.54 -4.82
C ILE A 208 9.55 -3.00 -6.25
N LEU A 209 9.57 -3.89 -7.22
CA LEU A 209 9.75 -3.53 -8.62
C LEU A 209 8.42 -3.09 -9.24
N LYS A 210 8.24 -1.78 -9.36
CA LYS A 210 7.07 -1.15 -9.98
C LYS A 210 7.39 -0.63 -11.37
N SER A 211 6.43 -0.78 -12.29
CA SER A 211 6.46 -0.26 -13.66
C SER A 211 5.08 0.20 -14.10
N ASN A 212 5.00 0.83 -15.28
CA ASN A 212 3.76 1.29 -15.90
C ASN A 212 2.93 2.19 -14.97
N SER A 213 3.59 2.99 -14.14
CA SER A 213 2.89 3.87 -13.20
C SER A 213 2.26 5.06 -13.92
N ILE A 214 0.96 5.22 -13.73
CA ILE A 214 0.16 6.33 -14.25
C ILE A 214 -0.76 6.85 -13.14
N VAL A 215 -0.99 8.15 -13.14
CA VAL A 215 -1.92 8.83 -12.23
C VAL A 215 -2.84 9.73 -13.03
N SER A 216 -4.13 9.72 -12.69
CA SER A 216 -5.16 10.56 -13.30
C SER A 216 -6.17 11.06 -12.27
N ASP A 217 -7.09 11.93 -12.71
CA ASP A 217 -8.21 12.45 -11.92
C ASP A 217 -7.75 13.07 -10.58
N VAL A 218 -6.63 13.78 -10.61
CA VAL A 218 -6.04 14.38 -9.41
C VAL A 218 -6.82 15.60 -8.96
N TRP A 219 -7.17 15.63 -7.67
CA TRP A 219 -7.66 16.81 -6.97
C TRP A 219 -6.84 17.03 -5.72
N LEU A 220 -6.37 18.25 -5.56
CA LEU A 220 -5.55 18.69 -4.43
C LEU A 220 -6.40 19.40 -3.39
N GLY A 221 -6.01 19.31 -2.12
CA GLY A 221 -6.73 19.93 -1.02
C GLY A 221 -5.94 19.98 0.28
N GLU A 222 -6.65 20.25 1.35
CA GLU A 222 -6.16 20.18 2.72
C GLU A 222 -6.47 18.80 3.28
N GLY A 223 -5.47 18.19 3.94
CA GLY A 223 -5.59 16.88 4.56
C GLY A 223 -5.62 16.97 6.08
N SER A 224 -6.27 16.03 6.72
CA SER A 224 -6.13 15.74 8.15
C SER A 224 -6.05 14.25 8.37
N LEU A 225 -5.34 13.82 9.41
CA LEU A 225 -5.24 12.41 9.76
C LEU A 225 -5.09 12.20 11.26
N GLU A 226 -5.52 11.02 11.70
CA GLU A 226 -5.26 10.42 13.01
C GLU A 226 -4.76 9.01 12.78
N THR A 227 -3.70 8.59 13.47
CA THR A 227 -3.14 7.24 13.37
C THR A 227 -2.67 6.75 14.72
N VAL A 228 -2.70 5.44 14.93
CA VAL A 228 -2.12 4.79 16.12
C VAL A 228 -0.60 4.66 16.07
N LEU A 229 0.01 4.93 14.91
CA LEU A 229 1.46 4.94 14.80
C LEU A 229 2.02 6.17 15.49
N ASP A 230 3.06 5.96 16.28
CA ASP A 230 3.79 7.06 16.92
C ASP A 230 4.68 7.76 15.88
N VAL A 231 4.11 8.77 15.24
CA VAL A 231 4.78 9.61 14.24
C VAL A 231 5.24 10.96 14.81
N GLY A 232 5.06 11.17 16.13
CA GLY A 232 5.28 12.44 16.78
C GLY A 232 4.23 13.49 16.43
N GLU A 233 4.56 14.76 16.60
CA GLU A 233 3.70 15.87 16.22
C GLU A 233 3.56 15.93 14.69
N ILE A 234 2.33 16.07 14.20
CA ILE A 234 2.04 16.15 12.77
C ILE A 234 1.97 17.61 12.35
N GLU A 235 2.88 18.03 11.47
CA GLU A 235 2.80 19.33 10.84
C GLU A 235 1.61 19.43 9.87
N PRO A 236 1.12 20.66 9.57
CA PRO A 236 0.02 20.87 8.64
C PRO A 236 0.19 20.10 7.34
N SER A 237 -0.85 19.41 6.94
CA SER A 237 -0.79 18.42 5.88
C SER A 237 -1.56 18.87 4.64
N SER A 238 -1.09 18.47 3.48
CA SER A 238 -1.83 18.55 2.23
C SER A 238 -2.52 17.21 1.95
N GLY A 239 -3.57 17.26 1.15
CA GLY A 239 -4.29 16.07 0.75
C GLY A 239 -4.52 16.00 -0.75
N ALA A 240 -4.74 14.80 -1.25
CA ALA A 240 -5.14 14.58 -2.63
C ALA A 240 -6.08 13.38 -2.74
N ILE A 241 -6.96 13.44 -3.73
CA ILE A 241 -7.65 12.26 -4.25
C ILE A 241 -7.22 12.05 -5.69
N TYR A 242 -7.04 10.81 -6.09
CA TYR A 242 -6.61 10.48 -7.46
C TYR A 242 -6.82 9.00 -7.78
N LYS A 243 -6.74 8.69 -9.06
CA LYS A 243 -6.64 7.31 -9.55
C LYS A 243 -5.20 6.99 -9.90
N ALA A 244 -4.76 5.77 -9.59
CA ALA A 244 -3.43 5.31 -9.98
C ALA A 244 -3.50 3.89 -10.56
N GLY A 245 -2.66 3.64 -11.57
CA GLY A 245 -2.40 2.31 -12.11
C GLY A 245 -0.91 2.02 -12.08
N PHE A 246 -0.54 0.76 -11.82
CA PHE A 246 0.84 0.30 -11.84
C PHE A 246 0.92 -1.23 -11.93
N THR A 247 2.09 -1.72 -12.28
CA THR A 247 2.41 -3.15 -12.31
C THR A 247 3.50 -3.46 -11.28
N ILE A 248 3.32 -4.53 -10.49
CA ILE A 248 4.38 -5.08 -9.64
C ILE A 248 4.85 -6.39 -10.28
N SER A 249 6.13 -6.47 -10.64
CA SER A 249 6.76 -7.66 -11.19
C SER A 249 7.46 -8.54 -10.13
N GLY A 250 7.50 -8.08 -8.88
CA GLY A 250 8.13 -8.75 -7.76
C GLY A 250 8.96 -7.81 -6.90
N SER A 251 9.98 -8.32 -6.27
CA SER A 251 10.91 -7.53 -5.46
C SER A 251 12.35 -8.01 -5.64
N ARG A 252 13.29 -7.12 -5.39
CA ARG A 252 14.74 -7.36 -5.47
C ARG A 252 15.37 -7.13 -4.11
N VAL A 253 16.24 -8.07 -3.66
CA VAL A 253 17.00 -7.89 -2.40
C VAL A 253 17.95 -6.70 -2.56
N LEU A 254 17.96 -5.82 -1.58
CA LEU A 254 18.90 -4.72 -1.47
C LEU A 254 20.16 -5.21 -0.74
N ARG A 255 21.32 -4.84 -1.25
CA ARG A 255 22.61 -5.13 -0.64
C ARG A 255 23.34 -3.82 -0.40
N PRO A 256 24.05 -3.68 0.75
CA PRO A 256 24.88 -2.52 1.05
C PRO A 256 25.92 -2.24 -0.02
#